data_90388a8c7d589a93d7c45116966565f2
#
_entry.id   90388a8c7d589a93d7c45116966565f2
#
_cell.length_a   1.000
_cell.length_b   1.000
_cell.length_c   1.000
_cell.angle_alpha   90.00
_cell.angle_beta   90.00
_cell.angle_gamma   90.00
#
_symmetry.space_group_name_H-M   'P 1'
#
loop_
_entity.id
_entity.type
_entity.pdbx_description
1 polymer ?
#
loop_
_entity_poly.entity_id
_entity_poly.type
_entity_poly.pdbx_seq_one_letter_code
_entity_poly.pdbx_strand_id
1 'polypeptide(L)'
;FRYAMRMVEKEPVMAGEIISDIITNNRPVLLGMDFTTPKLESACLWPAAMGFNNWSQSWSFREHNGLRMGSNIWHQLSAHDSTDGSGIFDPRAYIFFETDNKSLWHPFPQVPSINTPSEGGIPYGSHRDNVAAFTIKGEQCQYSPFNYFIVADCDFMPIILMTGAEVHFLKAEAYFRGIGVPLDKMQADIEYMNGINASVEWWKTVAGKLKLATSGMTFNDAFPIPGNVSVASVLNHFGSWMATTDEQKLQFIYTQCWLDAFRQPWDAYALARRTNLLPREGAALNHFRMPYPPSEAQYNSANMNEAIARQGGDS
;
A
#
# COMPACT_ATOMS: atom_id res chain seq x y z
N PHE A 1 1.08 -5.84 18.95
CA PHE A 1 0.62 -4.48 18.75
C PHE A 1 -0.47 -4.38 17.69
N ARG A 2 -0.24 -4.86 16.45
CA ARG A 2 -1.22 -4.86 15.34
C ARG A 2 -2.60 -5.38 15.77
N TYR A 3 -2.67 -6.53 16.42
CA TYR A 3 -3.95 -7.10 16.83
C TYR A 3 -4.65 -6.28 17.93
N ALA A 4 -3.91 -5.73 18.88
CA ALA A 4 -4.47 -4.84 19.88
C ALA A 4 -5.12 -3.61 19.23
N MET A 5 -4.43 -2.97 18.26
CA MET A 5 -5.00 -1.84 17.52
C MET A 5 -6.26 -2.21 16.72
N ARG A 6 -6.37 -3.46 16.23
CA ARG A 6 -7.58 -3.94 15.54
C ARG A 6 -8.76 -4.18 16.48
N MET A 7 -8.49 -4.43 17.75
CA MET A 7 -9.52 -4.69 18.78
C MET A 7 -10.07 -3.41 19.42
N VAL A 8 -9.44 -2.26 19.26
CA VAL A 8 -9.72 -1.03 20.00
C VAL A 8 -11.20 -0.65 20.02
N GLU A 9 -11.92 -0.80 18.91
CA GLU A 9 -13.34 -0.41 18.82
C GLU A 9 -14.29 -1.43 19.49
N LYS A 10 -13.85 -2.65 19.71
CA LYS A 10 -14.68 -3.71 20.29
C LYS A 10 -14.31 -4.03 21.74
N GLU A 11 -13.02 -3.99 22.03
CA GLU A 11 -12.44 -4.33 23.33
C GLU A 11 -11.44 -3.23 23.75
N PRO A 12 -11.92 -1.97 23.96
CA PRO A 12 -11.04 -0.83 24.18
C PRO A 12 -10.18 -0.96 25.44
N VAL A 13 -10.71 -1.55 26.51
CA VAL A 13 -9.96 -1.72 27.77
C VAL A 13 -8.80 -2.69 27.57
N MET A 14 -9.08 -3.90 27.09
CA MET A 14 -8.06 -4.92 26.85
C MET A 14 -7.02 -4.43 25.83
N ALA A 15 -7.46 -3.79 24.74
CA ALA A 15 -6.56 -3.22 23.74
C ALA A 15 -5.66 -2.16 24.35
N GLY A 16 -6.22 -1.26 25.16
CA GLY A 16 -5.49 -0.22 25.86
C GLY A 16 -4.44 -0.77 26.82
N GLU A 17 -4.77 -1.79 27.60
CA GLU A 17 -3.82 -2.46 28.52
C GLU A 17 -2.63 -3.08 27.76
N ILE A 18 -2.91 -3.81 26.66
CA ILE A 18 -1.87 -4.42 25.84
C ILE A 18 -0.97 -3.34 25.20
N ILE A 19 -1.56 -2.27 24.68
CA ILE A 19 -0.82 -1.18 24.05
C ILE A 19 0.03 -0.45 25.08
N SER A 20 -0.53 -0.19 26.26
CA SER A 20 0.17 0.41 27.39
C SER A 20 1.38 -0.44 27.79
N ASP A 21 1.20 -1.74 27.95
CA ASP A 21 2.32 -2.65 28.30
C ASP A 21 3.42 -2.62 27.25
N ILE A 22 3.06 -2.63 25.96
CA ILE A 22 4.03 -2.60 24.87
C ILE A 22 4.84 -1.30 24.88
N ILE A 23 4.16 -0.15 24.97
CA ILE A 23 4.83 1.16 24.84
C ILE A 23 5.53 1.55 26.13
N THR A 24 4.84 1.49 27.27
CA THR A 24 5.34 1.99 28.55
C THR A 24 6.47 1.13 29.11
N ASN A 25 6.36 -0.20 28.93
CA ASN A 25 7.37 -1.14 29.40
C ASN A 25 8.41 -1.45 28.30
N ASN A 26 8.40 -0.70 27.20
CA ASN A 26 9.35 -0.84 26.10
C ASN A 26 9.54 -2.30 25.65
N ARG A 27 8.41 -3.00 25.44
CA ARG A 27 8.45 -4.38 24.97
C ARG A 27 9.08 -4.46 23.58
N PRO A 28 9.79 -5.53 23.25
CA PRO A 28 10.41 -5.68 21.93
C PRO A 28 9.40 -5.57 20.80
N VAL A 29 9.66 -4.68 19.85
CA VAL A 29 8.92 -4.50 18.60
C VAL A 29 9.91 -4.39 17.44
N LEU A 30 9.44 -4.54 16.20
CA LEU A 30 10.27 -4.28 15.05
C LEU A 30 10.71 -2.81 15.04
N LEU A 31 12.00 -2.59 14.81
CA LEU A 31 12.57 -1.25 14.75
C LEU A 31 12.58 -0.77 13.30
N GLY A 32 11.90 0.35 13.06
CA GLY A 32 12.04 1.11 11.82
C GLY A 32 13.29 1.98 11.83
N MET A 33 13.59 2.59 10.69
CA MET A 33 14.63 3.58 10.58
C MET A 33 14.10 4.91 11.10
N ASP A 34 14.60 5.33 12.25
CA ASP A 34 14.38 6.68 12.78
C ASP A 34 15.71 7.47 12.82
N PHE A 35 15.68 8.70 13.32
CA PHE A 35 16.87 9.55 13.39
C PHE A 35 17.91 9.06 14.42
N THR A 36 17.55 8.15 15.31
CA THR A 36 18.39 7.65 16.39
C THR A 36 18.75 6.18 16.22
N THR A 37 17.93 5.43 15.52
CA THR A 37 18.04 3.98 15.36
C THR A 37 18.11 3.62 13.87
N PRO A 38 19.30 3.46 13.28
CA PRO A 38 19.45 3.16 11.87
C PRO A 38 19.19 1.67 11.56
N LYS A 39 18.19 1.08 12.19
CA LYS A 39 17.76 -0.30 11.93
C LYS A 39 16.49 -0.30 11.10
N LEU A 40 16.43 -1.23 10.17
CA LEU A 40 15.30 -1.40 9.27
C LEU A 40 14.83 -2.85 9.37
N GLU A 41 14.16 -3.16 10.47
CA GLU A 41 13.68 -4.50 10.77
C GLU A 41 12.35 -4.78 10.06
N SER A 42 12.18 -6.02 9.66
CA SER A 42 10.93 -6.51 9.10
C SER A 42 10.75 -8.00 9.39
N ALA A 43 9.53 -8.40 9.64
CA ALA A 43 9.14 -9.81 9.61
C ALA A 43 8.76 -10.17 8.19
N CYS A 44 9.67 -10.83 7.47
CA CYS A 44 9.45 -11.25 6.09
C CYS A 44 10.19 -12.54 5.78
N LEU A 45 9.71 -13.24 4.74
CA LEU A 45 10.31 -14.45 4.21
C LEU A 45 10.96 -14.10 2.87
N TRP A 46 12.28 -14.23 2.77
CA TRP A 46 13.02 -14.01 1.54
C TRP A 46 13.11 -15.32 0.75
N PRO A 47 12.56 -15.40 -0.48
CA PRO A 47 12.52 -16.64 -1.24
C PRO A 47 13.90 -17.25 -1.46
N ALA A 48 14.88 -16.45 -1.85
CA ALA A 48 16.25 -16.93 -2.09
C ALA A 48 16.91 -17.53 -0.83
N ALA A 49 16.62 -16.97 0.35
CA ALA A 49 17.16 -17.47 1.61
C ALA A 49 16.46 -18.74 2.12
N MET A 50 15.18 -18.89 1.77
CA MET A 50 14.33 -19.99 2.25
C MET A 50 14.22 -21.15 1.29
N GLY A 51 14.80 -21.05 0.09
CA GLY A 51 14.77 -22.12 -0.92
C GLY A 51 13.39 -22.34 -1.58
N PHE A 52 12.49 -21.36 -1.53
CA PHE A 52 11.23 -21.39 -2.26
C PHE A 52 11.13 -20.19 -3.20
N ASN A 53 10.19 -20.22 -4.13
CA ASN A 53 9.83 -19.07 -4.95
C ASN A 53 8.44 -18.55 -4.58
N ASN A 54 8.22 -17.25 -4.81
CA ASN A 54 6.95 -16.59 -4.54
C ASN A 54 5.99 -16.66 -5.74
N TRP A 55 6.03 -17.76 -6.46
CA TRP A 55 5.36 -17.92 -7.74
C TRP A 55 3.83 -17.77 -7.68
N SER A 56 3.21 -18.30 -6.62
CA SER A 56 1.76 -18.23 -6.46
C SER A 56 1.24 -16.80 -6.29
N GLN A 57 2.02 -15.90 -5.68
CA GLN A 57 1.64 -14.49 -5.57
C GLN A 57 1.85 -13.74 -6.90
N SER A 58 2.88 -14.10 -7.65
CA SER A 58 3.13 -13.47 -8.95
C SER A 58 2.20 -14.00 -10.05
N TRP A 59 1.66 -15.20 -9.90
CA TRP A 59 0.75 -15.80 -10.87
C TRP A 59 -0.42 -14.89 -11.22
N SER A 60 -1.14 -14.35 -10.23
CA SER A 60 -2.30 -13.49 -10.44
C SER A 60 -1.97 -12.23 -11.26
N PHE A 61 -0.75 -11.71 -11.08
CA PHE A 61 -0.27 -10.55 -11.83
C PHE A 61 0.23 -10.92 -13.23
N ARG A 62 0.75 -12.12 -13.41
CA ARG A 62 1.22 -12.62 -14.71
C ARG A 62 0.09 -12.97 -15.66
N GLU A 63 -0.91 -13.68 -15.15
CA GLU A 63 -2.01 -14.20 -15.96
C GLU A 63 -3.14 -13.19 -16.13
N HIS A 64 -3.32 -12.30 -15.16
CA HIS A 64 -4.35 -11.27 -15.15
C HIS A 64 -3.73 -9.87 -15.22
N ASN A 65 -3.15 -9.57 -16.34
CA ASN A 65 -2.34 -8.39 -16.60
C ASN A 65 -3.15 -7.09 -16.82
N GLY A 66 -4.43 -7.07 -16.48
CA GLY A 66 -5.29 -5.89 -16.51
C GLY A 66 -5.13 -4.95 -15.31
N LEU A 67 -4.27 -5.28 -14.33
CA LEU A 67 -4.06 -4.43 -13.17
C LEU A 67 -3.25 -3.19 -13.53
N ARG A 68 -3.77 -2.04 -13.13
CA ARG A 68 -3.16 -0.73 -13.40
C ARG A 68 -3.03 0.07 -12.12
N MET A 69 -2.12 1.03 -12.15
CA MET A 69 -1.98 2.04 -11.11
C MET A 69 -3.31 2.80 -10.97
N GLY A 70 -3.95 2.69 -9.82
CA GLY A 70 -5.18 3.45 -9.54
C GLY A 70 -4.87 4.91 -9.22
N SER A 71 -5.72 5.83 -9.67
CA SER A 71 -5.60 7.27 -9.38
C SER A 71 -5.53 7.56 -7.89
N ASN A 72 -6.27 6.84 -7.10
CA ASN A 72 -6.33 7.03 -5.65
C ASN A 72 -4.97 6.86 -4.95
N ILE A 73 -4.23 5.81 -5.27
CA ILE A 73 -2.88 5.62 -4.74
C ILE A 73 -1.88 6.58 -5.39
N TRP A 74 -2.07 6.88 -6.68
CA TRP A 74 -1.19 7.78 -7.41
C TRP A 74 -1.16 9.18 -6.81
N HIS A 75 -2.31 9.74 -6.44
CA HIS A 75 -2.43 11.07 -5.81
C HIS A 75 -1.77 11.14 -4.42
N GLN A 76 -1.38 10.00 -3.84
CA GLN A 76 -0.60 9.97 -2.61
C GLN A 76 0.92 9.94 -2.85
N LEU A 77 1.35 9.86 -4.12
CA LEU A 77 2.74 9.71 -4.53
C LEU A 77 3.19 10.82 -5.49
N SER A 78 2.23 11.51 -6.13
CA SER A 78 2.47 12.55 -7.13
C SER A 78 1.48 13.72 -6.95
N ALA A 79 1.96 14.93 -7.21
CA ALA A 79 1.14 16.13 -7.25
C ALA A 79 0.41 16.34 -8.60
N HIS A 80 0.70 15.49 -9.59
CA HIS A 80 0.11 15.58 -10.94
C HIS A 80 -0.64 14.31 -11.29
N ASP A 81 -1.78 14.45 -11.94
CA ASP A 81 -2.61 13.32 -12.39
C ASP A 81 -1.91 12.47 -13.44
N SER A 82 -1.24 13.10 -14.40
CA SER A 82 -0.40 12.44 -15.38
C SER A 82 0.88 13.25 -15.58
N THR A 83 2.03 12.57 -15.66
CA THR A 83 3.32 13.26 -15.66
C THR A 83 4.42 12.45 -16.37
N ASP A 84 5.42 13.14 -16.86
CA ASP A 84 6.70 12.61 -17.33
C ASP A 84 7.70 12.28 -16.20
N GLY A 85 7.26 12.43 -14.94
CA GLY A 85 8.06 12.30 -13.73
C GLY A 85 8.09 13.59 -12.90
N SER A 86 7.69 14.72 -13.48
CA SER A 86 7.58 15.98 -12.76
C SER A 86 6.46 15.89 -11.71
N GLY A 87 6.67 16.49 -10.54
CA GLY A 87 5.68 16.46 -9.45
C GLY A 87 5.60 15.16 -8.66
N ILE A 88 6.31 14.10 -9.03
CA ILE A 88 6.46 12.91 -8.19
C ILE A 88 7.31 13.31 -6.98
N PHE A 89 6.74 13.15 -5.78
CA PHE A 89 7.42 13.50 -4.54
C PHE A 89 7.79 12.29 -3.68
N ASP A 90 7.20 11.12 -3.96
CA ASP A 90 7.40 9.91 -3.18
C ASP A 90 8.22 8.87 -3.97
N PRO A 91 9.38 8.42 -3.45
CA PRO A 91 10.21 7.41 -4.12
C PRO A 91 9.47 6.10 -4.41
N ARG A 92 8.46 5.77 -3.61
CA ARG A 92 7.67 4.54 -3.77
C ARG A 92 6.87 4.52 -5.08
N ALA A 93 6.60 5.68 -5.69
CA ALA A 93 6.00 5.75 -7.02
C ALA A 93 6.81 4.96 -8.06
N TYR A 94 8.13 5.18 -8.09
CA TYR A 94 9.06 4.50 -9.00
C TYR A 94 9.23 3.02 -8.68
N ILE A 95 9.01 2.65 -7.42
CA ILE A 95 9.15 1.25 -6.98
C ILE A 95 7.88 0.47 -7.33
N PHE A 96 6.71 1.05 -7.09
CA PHE A 96 5.43 0.35 -7.21
C PHE A 96 4.91 0.26 -8.65
N PHE A 97 5.23 1.25 -9.49
CA PHE A 97 4.64 1.41 -10.80
C PHE A 97 5.66 1.67 -11.90
N GLU A 98 5.23 1.54 -13.13
CA GLU A 98 5.97 1.90 -14.34
C GLU A 98 5.18 2.92 -15.16
N THR A 99 5.85 3.57 -16.11
CA THR A 99 5.20 4.45 -17.08
C THR A 99 4.32 3.65 -18.04
N ASP A 100 3.37 4.32 -18.69
CA ASP A 100 2.54 3.79 -19.77
C ASP A 100 3.34 3.61 -21.10
N ASN A 101 2.65 3.33 -22.20
CA ASN A 101 3.25 3.16 -23.53
C ASN A 101 3.79 4.46 -24.15
N LYS A 102 3.47 5.62 -23.55
CA LYS A 102 3.95 6.94 -23.96
C LYS A 102 5.07 7.46 -23.06
N SER A 103 5.58 6.61 -22.16
CA SER A 103 6.55 6.97 -21.13
C SER A 103 6.02 8.01 -20.13
N LEU A 104 4.71 8.02 -19.90
CA LEU A 104 4.05 8.85 -18.90
C LEU A 104 3.57 8.01 -17.72
N TRP A 105 3.58 8.59 -16.55
CA TRP A 105 2.87 8.09 -15.39
C TRP A 105 1.40 8.50 -15.53
N HIS A 106 0.52 7.53 -15.79
CA HIS A 106 -0.88 7.77 -16.10
C HIS A 106 -1.76 6.77 -15.34
N PRO A 107 -2.47 7.21 -14.29
CA PRO A 107 -3.29 6.32 -13.46
C PRO A 107 -4.62 6.00 -14.13
N PHE A 108 -5.15 4.80 -13.81
CA PHE A 108 -6.53 4.43 -14.12
C PHE A 108 -7.47 5.04 -13.07
N PRO A 109 -8.56 5.71 -13.47
CA PRO A 109 -9.50 6.31 -12.52
C PRO A 109 -10.19 5.25 -11.68
N GLN A 110 -10.33 5.49 -10.37
CA GLN A 110 -11.01 4.56 -9.46
C GLN A 110 -12.51 4.44 -9.78
N VAL A 111 -13.10 5.53 -10.25
CA VAL A 111 -14.50 5.57 -10.72
C VAL A 111 -14.51 5.88 -12.21
N PRO A 112 -14.35 4.86 -13.08
CA PRO A 112 -14.31 5.09 -14.51
C PRO A 112 -15.68 5.54 -15.03
N SER A 113 -15.66 6.51 -15.94
CA SER A 113 -16.85 6.91 -16.70
C SER A 113 -17.06 5.99 -17.91
N ILE A 114 -18.23 6.10 -18.56
CA ILE A 114 -18.51 5.37 -19.81
C ILE A 114 -17.50 5.73 -20.92
N ASN A 115 -16.90 6.90 -20.84
CA ASN A 115 -15.92 7.38 -21.83
C ASN A 115 -14.46 7.05 -21.42
N THR A 116 -14.26 6.41 -20.28
CA THR A 116 -12.91 5.99 -19.88
C THR A 116 -12.45 4.87 -20.80
N PRO A 117 -11.33 5.03 -21.55
CA PRO A 117 -10.82 3.98 -22.41
C PRO A 117 -10.58 2.70 -21.59
N SER A 118 -11.03 1.57 -22.12
CA SER A 118 -10.73 0.27 -21.52
C SER A 118 -9.27 -0.08 -21.78
N GLU A 119 -8.64 -0.70 -20.80
CA GLU A 119 -7.27 -1.18 -20.92
C GLU A 119 -7.26 -2.64 -21.36
N GLY A 120 -6.65 -2.93 -22.49
CA GLY A 120 -6.25 -4.29 -22.83
C GLY A 120 -5.11 -4.75 -21.92
N GLY A 121 -5.04 -6.02 -21.63
CA GLY A 121 -3.99 -6.53 -20.78
C GLY A 121 -2.59 -6.36 -21.40
N ILE A 122 -1.57 -6.09 -20.58
CA ILE A 122 -0.18 -6.25 -21.02
C ILE A 122 0.14 -7.74 -20.91
N PRO A 123 0.72 -8.36 -21.94
CA PRO A 123 1.16 -9.74 -21.84
C PRO A 123 2.42 -9.82 -20.98
N TYR A 124 2.28 -9.84 -19.67
CA TYR A 124 3.41 -10.01 -18.73
C TYR A 124 4.24 -11.26 -19.01
N GLY A 125 3.66 -12.29 -19.62
CA GLY A 125 4.41 -13.42 -20.12
C GLY A 125 5.50 -13.02 -21.11
N SER A 126 5.22 -12.04 -21.98
CA SER A 126 6.22 -11.50 -22.92
C SER A 126 7.31 -10.71 -22.23
N HIS A 127 7.03 -10.08 -21.11
CA HIS A 127 8.03 -9.37 -20.31
C HIS A 127 9.03 -10.34 -19.68
N ARG A 128 8.58 -11.48 -19.23
CA ARG A 128 9.42 -12.47 -18.58
C ARG A 128 10.48 -13.06 -19.51
N ASP A 129 10.12 -13.29 -20.76
CA ASP A 129 10.96 -13.99 -21.72
C ASP A 129 11.85 -13.03 -22.51
N ASN A 130 11.58 -11.72 -22.49
CA ASN A 130 12.30 -10.72 -23.24
C ASN A 130 12.47 -9.42 -22.43
N VAL A 131 13.69 -9.18 -21.95
CA VAL A 131 14.05 -7.97 -21.20
C VAL A 131 13.73 -6.69 -21.97
N ALA A 132 13.87 -6.69 -23.29
CA ALA A 132 13.50 -5.56 -24.13
C ALA A 132 12.00 -5.22 -24.04
N ALA A 133 11.16 -6.18 -23.70
CA ALA A 133 9.72 -5.98 -23.55
C ALA A 133 9.35 -5.12 -22.34
N PHE A 134 10.23 -4.95 -21.37
CA PHE A 134 10.00 -3.98 -20.28
C PHE A 134 9.86 -2.55 -20.78
N THR A 135 10.60 -2.21 -21.79
CA THR A 135 10.58 -0.88 -22.38
C THR A 135 9.60 -0.77 -23.53
N ILE A 136 9.14 -1.91 -24.08
CA ILE A 136 8.20 -1.96 -25.19
C ILE A 136 6.82 -2.32 -24.62
N LYS A 137 6.08 -1.30 -24.24
CA LYS A 137 4.67 -1.46 -23.86
C LYS A 137 3.85 -1.37 -25.13
N GLY A 138 3.03 -2.38 -25.40
CA GLY A 138 2.15 -2.39 -26.59
C GLY A 138 1.16 -1.23 -26.57
N GLU A 139 0.51 -0.98 -27.70
CA GLU A 139 -0.52 0.07 -27.85
C GLU A 139 -1.63 0.00 -26.78
N GLN A 140 -1.83 -1.16 -26.19
CA GLN A 140 -2.84 -1.42 -25.18
C GLN A 140 -2.44 -0.97 -23.77
N CYS A 141 -1.20 -0.56 -23.55
CA CYS A 141 -0.72 -0.06 -22.24
C CYS A 141 -0.98 1.44 -22.11
N GLN A 142 -2.24 1.84 -22.05
CA GLN A 142 -2.63 3.25 -21.97
C GLN A 142 -2.51 3.82 -20.55
N TYR A 143 -2.45 2.95 -19.54
CA TYR A 143 -2.32 3.33 -18.13
C TYR A 143 -1.10 2.65 -17.53
N SER A 144 -0.52 3.28 -16.53
CA SER A 144 0.68 2.80 -15.83
C SER A 144 0.43 1.45 -15.16
N PRO A 145 1.22 0.41 -15.46
CA PRO A 145 1.12 -0.88 -14.80
C PRO A 145 1.86 -0.88 -13.46
N PHE A 146 1.63 -1.93 -12.67
CA PHE A 146 2.50 -2.25 -11.56
C PHE A 146 3.92 -2.56 -12.06
N ASN A 147 4.94 -2.18 -11.26
CA ASN A 147 6.32 -2.47 -11.61
C ASN A 147 6.56 -3.99 -11.67
N TYR A 148 7.12 -4.43 -12.78
CA TYR A 148 7.32 -5.85 -13.05
C TYR A 148 8.16 -6.55 -11.99
N PHE A 149 9.23 -5.92 -11.50
CA PHE A 149 10.07 -6.50 -10.45
C PHE A 149 9.31 -6.77 -9.14
N ILE A 150 8.28 -5.97 -8.86
CA ILE A 150 7.48 -6.10 -7.64
C ILE A 150 6.40 -7.19 -7.76
N VAL A 151 5.89 -7.45 -8.97
CA VAL A 151 4.67 -8.26 -9.13
C VAL A 151 4.84 -9.53 -9.93
N ALA A 152 5.77 -9.61 -10.85
CA ALA A 152 5.78 -10.71 -11.82
C ALA A 152 6.91 -11.72 -11.65
N ASP A 153 8.15 -11.30 -11.56
CA ASP A 153 9.30 -12.21 -11.44
C ASP A 153 9.91 -12.14 -10.04
N CYS A 154 9.28 -12.85 -9.14
CA CYS A 154 9.34 -12.60 -7.71
C CYS A 154 10.30 -13.49 -6.94
N ASP A 155 11.31 -14.08 -7.56
CA ASP A 155 12.26 -14.94 -6.83
C ASP A 155 12.99 -14.19 -5.70
N PHE A 156 13.10 -12.87 -5.84
CA PHE A 156 13.75 -12.01 -4.86
C PHE A 156 12.78 -11.11 -4.08
N MET A 157 11.50 -11.06 -4.45
CA MET A 157 10.50 -10.28 -3.71
C MET A 157 10.10 -11.02 -2.43
N PRO A 158 10.27 -10.43 -1.25
CA PRO A 158 9.90 -11.09 0.00
C PRO A 158 8.38 -11.18 0.20
N ILE A 159 7.96 -12.20 0.92
CA ILE A 159 6.64 -12.23 1.54
C ILE A 159 6.71 -11.40 2.81
N ILE A 160 6.07 -10.23 2.80
CA ILE A 160 6.11 -9.28 3.91
C ILE A 160 4.97 -9.63 4.88
N LEU A 161 5.30 -9.83 6.16
CA LEU A 161 4.34 -10.07 7.22
C LEU A 161 4.10 -8.81 8.06
N MET A 162 5.18 -8.08 8.38
CA MET A 162 5.12 -6.83 9.13
C MET A 162 6.42 -6.05 8.93
N THR A 163 6.33 -4.73 8.89
CA THR A 163 7.49 -3.83 8.79
C THR A 163 7.69 -3.04 10.09
N GLY A 164 8.90 -2.52 10.31
CA GLY A 164 9.15 -1.56 11.37
C GLY A 164 8.39 -0.25 11.16
N ALA A 165 8.14 0.13 9.90
CA ALA A 165 7.33 1.29 9.55
C ALA A 165 5.91 1.18 10.09
N GLU A 166 5.28 0.03 9.95
CA GLU A 166 3.94 -0.21 10.51
C GLU A 166 3.91 0.01 12.03
N VAL A 167 4.96 -0.40 12.75
CA VAL A 167 5.04 -0.17 14.20
C VAL A 167 5.02 1.32 14.53
N HIS A 168 5.75 2.13 13.77
CA HIS A 168 5.73 3.58 13.93
C HIS A 168 4.33 4.17 13.67
N PHE A 169 3.63 3.75 12.62
CA PHE A 169 2.28 4.23 12.34
C PHE A 169 1.26 3.79 13.42
N LEU A 170 1.41 2.58 13.97
CA LEU A 170 0.55 2.13 15.08
C LEU A 170 0.83 2.93 16.36
N LYS A 171 2.08 3.29 16.65
CA LYS A 171 2.43 4.18 17.75
C LYS A 171 1.89 5.58 17.53
N ALA A 172 2.02 6.11 16.31
CA ALA A 172 1.48 7.42 15.94
C ALA A 172 -0.03 7.47 16.23
N GLU A 173 -0.78 6.45 15.81
CA GLU A 173 -2.21 6.35 16.11
C GLU A 173 -2.49 6.24 17.61
N ALA A 174 -1.72 5.42 18.34
CA ALA A 174 -1.90 5.24 19.78
C ALA A 174 -1.72 6.55 20.55
N TYR A 175 -0.65 7.29 20.28
CA TYR A 175 -0.41 8.60 20.89
C TYR A 175 -1.42 9.64 20.46
N PHE A 176 -1.80 9.64 19.17
CA PHE A 176 -2.75 10.62 18.65
C PHE A 176 -4.15 10.48 19.25
N ARG A 177 -4.60 9.24 19.48
CA ARG A 177 -5.91 8.93 20.04
C ARG A 177 -5.92 8.74 21.54
N GLY A 178 -4.77 8.69 22.19
CA GLY A 178 -4.65 8.39 23.62
C GLY A 178 -5.04 6.94 23.96
N ILE A 179 -4.66 5.97 23.11
CA ILE A 179 -5.00 4.55 23.31
C ILE A 179 -3.89 3.84 24.10
N GLY A 180 -4.17 3.49 25.34
CA GLY A 180 -3.22 2.83 26.23
C GLY A 180 -2.06 3.71 26.70
N VAL A 181 -1.93 4.91 26.16
CA VAL A 181 -0.94 5.95 26.52
C VAL A 181 -1.62 7.30 26.62
N PRO A 182 -1.08 8.27 27.36
CA PRO A 182 -1.59 9.64 27.34
C PRO A 182 -1.61 10.20 25.91
N LEU A 183 -2.65 10.97 25.59
CA LEU A 183 -2.74 11.68 24.32
C LEU A 183 -1.56 12.64 24.18
N ASP A 184 -0.75 12.43 23.13
CA ASP A 184 0.42 13.25 22.82
C ASP A 184 0.55 13.40 21.30
N LYS A 185 0.05 14.54 20.79
CA LYS A 185 0.09 14.85 19.36
C LYS A 185 1.48 15.15 18.84
N MET A 186 2.40 15.60 19.70
CA MET A 186 3.81 15.82 19.31
C MET A 186 4.54 14.48 19.12
N GLN A 187 4.35 13.55 20.07
CA GLN A 187 4.91 12.23 19.92
C GLN A 187 4.30 11.47 18.74
N ALA A 188 3.00 11.67 18.49
CA ALA A 188 2.33 11.12 17.31
C ALA A 188 2.96 11.61 16.00
N ASP A 189 3.30 12.90 15.91
CA ASP A 189 3.97 13.48 14.73
C ASP A 189 5.38 12.88 14.53
N ILE A 190 6.15 12.76 15.60
CA ILE A 190 7.49 12.13 15.56
C ILE A 190 7.39 10.70 15.04
N GLU A 191 6.46 9.90 15.57
CA GLU A 191 6.28 8.52 15.14
C GLU A 191 5.76 8.44 13.69
N TYR A 192 4.92 9.37 13.26
CA TYR A 192 4.46 9.47 11.88
C TYR A 192 5.62 9.75 10.90
N MET A 193 6.49 10.71 11.20
CA MET A 193 7.67 11.01 10.38
C MET A 193 8.65 9.84 10.34
N ASN A 194 8.88 9.19 11.47
CA ASN A 194 9.71 7.99 11.55
C ASN A 194 9.12 6.84 10.71
N GLY A 195 7.80 6.67 10.73
CA GLY A 195 7.09 5.70 9.92
C GLY A 195 7.28 5.93 8.41
N ILE A 196 7.19 7.19 7.94
CA ILE A 196 7.47 7.54 6.54
C ILE A 196 8.91 7.21 6.20
N ASN A 197 9.87 7.63 7.02
CA ASN A 197 11.28 7.35 6.80
C ASN A 197 11.54 5.84 6.72
N ALA A 198 11.04 5.09 7.68
CA ALA A 198 11.18 3.64 7.71
C ALA A 198 10.54 2.96 6.49
N SER A 199 9.35 3.40 6.07
CA SER A 199 8.65 2.84 4.91
C SER A 199 9.39 3.09 3.60
N VAL A 200 9.80 4.34 3.36
CA VAL A 200 10.53 4.70 2.13
C VAL A 200 11.86 3.93 2.06
N GLU A 201 12.64 3.92 3.14
CA GLU A 201 13.94 3.23 3.14
C GLU A 201 13.78 1.70 3.10
N TRP A 202 12.73 1.15 3.69
CA TRP A 202 12.39 -0.27 3.54
C TRP A 202 12.12 -0.63 2.07
N TRP A 203 11.25 0.11 1.39
CA TRP A 203 10.92 -0.17 0.00
C TRP A 203 12.11 0.05 -0.94
N LYS A 204 12.95 1.04 -0.70
CA LYS A 204 14.24 1.22 -1.42
C LYS A 204 15.18 0.03 -1.18
N THR A 205 15.25 -0.47 0.05
CA THR A 205 16.06 -1.64 0.39
C THR A 205 15.54 -2.91 -0.31
N VAL A 206 14.24 -3.11 -0.35
CA VAL A 206 13.61 -4.20 -1.10
C VAL A 206 13.97 -4.07 -2.58
N ALA A 207 13.68 -2.91 -3.18
CA ALA A 207 13.95 -2.65 -4.59
C ALA A 207 15.42 -2.90 -4.96
N GLY A 208 16.36 -2.45 -4.13
CA GLY A 208 17.80 -2.67 -4.34
C GLY A 208 18.25 -4.13 -4.32
N LYS A 209 17.41 -5.05 -3.82
CA LYS A 209 17.68 -6.50 -3.84
C LYS A 209 17.02 -7.22 -5.02
N LEU A 210 16.09 -6.57 -5.71
CA LEU A 210 15.35 -7.18 -6.81
C LEU A 210 16.21 -7.26 -8.06
N LYS A 211 16.22 -8.42 -8.68
CA LYS A 211 16.87 -8.68 -9.97
C LYS A 211 16.12 -9.74 -10.76
N LEU A 212 16.21 -9.69 -12.06
CA LEU A 212 15.63 -10.70 -12.93
C LEU A 212 16.47 -11.98 -12.89
N ALA A 213 15.83 -13.11 -12.69
CA ALA A 213 16.49 -14.42 -12.65
C ALA A 213 17.19 -14.76 -13.98
N THR A 214 16.59 -14.39 -15.10
CA THR A 214 17.07 -14.74 -16.44
C THR A 214 18.24 -13.89 -16.94
N SER A 215 18.21 -12.57 -16.70
CA SER A 215 19.20 -11.62 -17.22
C SER A 215 20.15 -11.08 -16.17
N GLY A 216 19.81 -11.22 -14.90
CA GLY A 216 20.54 -10.59 -13.80
C GLY A 216 20.38 -9.07 -13.73
N MET A 217 19.54 -8.45 -14.58
CA MET A 217 19.26 -7.02 -14.55
C MET A 217 18.67 -6.65 -13.17
N THR A 218 19.25 -5.62 -12.55
CA THR A 218 18.76 -5.14 -11.26
C THR A 218 17.63 -4.13 -11.43
N PHE A 219 16.82 -3.98 -10.39
CA PHE A 219 15.78 -2.94 -10.35
C PHE A 219 16.37 -1.55 -10.60
N ASN A 220 17.46 -1.22 -9.94
CA ASN A 220 18.09 0.11 -10.05
C ASN A 220 18.62 0.42 -11.44
N ASP A 221 19.02 -0.59 -12.21
CA ASP A 221 19.45 -0.41 -13.61
C ASP A 221 18.26 -0.10 -14.51
N ALA A 222 17.10 -0.72 -14.24
CA ALA A 222 15.90 -0.57 -15.05
C ALA A 222 15.05 0.66 -14.65
N PHE A 223 14.98 0.98 -13.37
CA PHE A 223 14.08 2.00 -12.80
C PHE A 223 14.82 2.87 -11.76
N PRO A 224 15.79 3.68 -12.16
CA PRO A 224 16.53 4.55 -11.25
C PRO A 224 15.61 5.58 -10.61
N ILE A 225 15.67 5.71 -9.28
CA ILE A 225 14.93 6.74 -8.54
C ILE A 225 15.70 8.04 -8.63
N PRO A 226 15.10 9.16 -9.11
CA PRO A 226 15.78 10.46 -9.18
C PRO A 226 16.25 10.93 -7.80
N GLY A 227 17.47 11.48 -7.72
CA GLY A 227 18.09 11.86 -6.45
C GLY A 227 17.38 12.99 -5.68
N ASN A 228 16.53 13.76 -6.36
CA ASN A 228 15.70 14.81 -5.75
C ASN A 228 14.40 14.26 -5.15
N VAL A 229 14.06 12.99 -5.39
CA VAL A 229 12.88 12.33 -4.80
C VAL A 229 13.34 11.45 -3.65
N SER A 230 12.99 11.83 -2.43
CA SER A 230 13.52 11.25 -1.20
C SER A 230 12.51 11.32 -0.05
N VAL A 231 12.87 10.83 1.12
CA VAL A 231 12.07 11.02 2.35
C VAL A 231 11.76 12.50 2.58
N ALA A 232 12.74 13.38 2.37
CA ALA A 232 12.54 14.81 2.55
C ALA A 232 11.45 15.38 1.62
N SER A 233 11.39 14.94 0.37
CA SER A 233 10.34 15.38 -0.56
C SER A 233 8.94 14.90 -0.13
N VAL A 234 8.83 13.70 0.43
CA VAL A 234 7.58 13.21 1.02
C VAL A 234 7.13 14.08 2.19
N LEU A 235 8.03 14.30 3.16
CA LEU A 235 7.73 15.10 4.34
C LEU A 235 7.37 16.55 3.98
N ASN A 236 8.07 17.13 3.00
CA ASN A 236 7.79 18.49 2.54
C ASN A 236 6.44 18.60 1.82
N HIS A 237 6.02 17.57 1.09
CA HIS A 237 4.75 17.56 0.38
C HIS A 237 3.56 17.59 1.33
N PHE A 238 3.54 16.74 2.35
CA PHE A 238 2.44 16.69 3.32
C PHE A 238 2.41 17.89 4.27
N GLY A 239 3.44 18.72 4.25
CA GLY A 239 3.49 19.99 4.95
C GLY A 239 3.47 19.89 6.47
N SER A 240 3.11 20.99 7.12
CA SER A 240 3.11 21.05 8.57
C SER A 240 1.91 20.29 9.16
N TRP A 241 2.20 19.26 9.95
CA TRP A 241 1.24 18.58 10.80
C TRP A 241 0.40 19.54 11.66
N MET A 242 0.98 20.66 12.06
CA MET A 242 0.34 21.67 12.91
C MET A 242 -0.82 22.41 12.22
N ALA A 243 -0.80 22.50 10.90
CA ALA A 243 -1.78 23.28 10.12
C ALA A 243 -3.02 22.48 9.70
N THR A 244 -3.10 21.17 10.05
CA THR A 244 -4.16 20.28 9.61
C THR A 244 -5.16 19.96 10.73
N THR A 245 -6.38 19.54 10.35
CA THR A 245 -7.37 19.06 11.30
C THR A 245 -6.99 17.70 11.89
N ASP A 246 -7.59 17.34 13.02
CA ASP A 246 -7.33 16.04 13.66
C ASP A 246 -7.73 14.85 12.76
N GLU A 247 -8.83 15.00 12.02
CA GLU A 247 -9.26 13.99 11.06
C GLU A 247 -8.26 13.81 9.92
N GLN A 248 -7.75 14.90 9.36
CA GLN A 248 -6.71 14.87 8.33
C GLN A 248 -5.41 14.25 8.83
N LYS A 249 -5.02 14.49 10.08
CA LYS A 249 -3.84 13.87 10.69
C LYS A 249 -3.99 12.36 10.79
N LEU A 250 -5.13 11.87 11.25
CA LEU A 250 -5.44 10.45 11.26
C LEU A 250 -5.44 9.86 9.85
N GLN A 251 -6.03 10.58 8.90
CA GLN A 251 -6.01 10.18 7.50
C GLN A 251 -4.57 10.06 6.96
N PHE A 252 -3.69 10.99 7.30
CA PHE A 252 -2.27 10.91 6.91
C PHE A 252 -1.57 9.69 7.51
N ILE A 253 -1.75 9.41 8.81
CA ILE A 253 -1.19 8.21 9.44
C ILE A 253 -1.67 6.95 8.70
N TYR A 254 -2.97 6.84 8.47
CA TYR A 254 -3.55 5.66 7.84
C TYR A 254 -3.16 5.53 6.35
N THR A 255 -3.06 6.64 5.63
CA THR A 255 -2.61 6.65 4.24
C THR A 255 -1.18 6.15 4.12
N GLN A 256 -0.28 6.62 4.97
CA GLN A 256 1.12 6.18 4.95
C GLN A 256 1.26 4.71 5.37
N CYS A 257 0.50 4.25 6.36
CA CYS A 257 0.42 2.84 6.73
C CYS A 257 -0.12 1.98 5.58
N TRP A 258 -1.10 2.48 4.83
CA TRP A 258 -1.65 1.81 3.65
C TRP A 258 -0.64 1.73 2.50
N LEU A 259 0.12 2.79 2.24
CA LEU A 259 1.20 2.77 1.25
C LEU A 259 2.30 1.77 1.62
N ASP A 260 2.64 1.69 2.90
CA ASP A 260 3.60 0.69 3.39
C ASP A 260 3.11 -0.74 3.16
N ALA A 261 1.81 -0.97 3.33
CA ALA A 261 1.15 -2.26 3.14
C ALA A 261 0.91 -2.64 1.66
N PHE A 262 1.58 -2.03 0.69
CA PHE A 262 1.35 -2.22 -0.76
C PHE A 262 1.33 -3.69 -1.19
N ARG A 263 2.16 -4.56 -0.60
CA ARG A 263 2.18 -6.01 -0.86
C ARG A 263 1.50 -6.85 0.22
N GLN A 264 0.71 -6.21 1.09
CA GLN A 264 -0.03 -6.84 2.19
C GLN A 264 -1.54 -6.55 2.05
N PRO A 265 -2.21 -7.09 1.02
CA PRO A 265 -3.59 -6.69 0.67
C PRO A 265 -4.60 -6.93 1.80
N TRP A 266 -4.41 -7.98 2.58
CA TRP A 266 -5.30 -8.28 3.72
C TRP A 266 -5.14 -7.29 4.88
N ASP A 267 -3.91 -6.83 5.13
CA ASP A 267 -3.65 -5.81 6.16
C ASP A 267 -4.13 -4.44 5.69
N ALA A 268 -3.92 -4.10 4.43
CA ALA A 268 -4.46 -2.89 3.80
C ALA A 268 -6.00 -2.87 3.85
N TYR A 269 -6.65 -3.99 3.53
CA TYR A 269 -8.10 -4.12 3.62
C TYR A 269 -8.60 -4.00 5.07
N ALA A 270 -7.93 -4.67 6.02
CA ALA A 270 -8.27 -4.56 7.43
C ALA A 270 -8.15 -3.12 7.96
N LEU A 271 -7.11 -2.39 7.52
CA LEU A 271 -6.92 -0.98 7.84
C LEU A 271 -8.07 -0.13 7.28
N ALA A 272 -8.42 -0.32 6.01
CA ALA A 272 -9.52 0.38 5.36
C ALA A 272 -10.85 0.17 6.10
N ARG A 273 -11.16 -1.08 6.45
CA ARG A 273 -12.37 -1.45 7.17
C ARG A 273 -12.43 -0.88 8.58
N ARG A 274 -11.30 -0.86 9.28
CA ARG A 274 -11.21 -0.38 10.65
C ARG A 274 -11.35 1.14 10.75
N THR A 275 -10.72 1.86 9.83
CA THR A 275 -10.57 3.32 9.96
C THR A 275 -11.59 4.11 9.17
N ASN A 276 -12.03 3.59 8.02
CA ASN A 276 -12.89 4.28 7.05
C ASN A 276 -12.35 5.67 6.60
N LEU A 277 -11.06 5.92 6.78
CA LEU A 277 -10.40 7.21 6.52
C LEU A 277 -9.35 7.15 5.40
N LEU A 278 -9.23 6.01 4.70
CA LEU A 278 -8.31 5.94 3.55
C LEU A 278 -8.81 6.81 2.40
N PRO A 279 -7.89 7.37 1.60
CA PRO A 279 -8.23 8.19 0.44
C PRO A 279 -9.16 7.45 -0.53
N ARG A 280 -10.12 8.15 -1.08
CA ARG A 280 -11.09 7.62 -2.06
C ARG A 280 -11.38 8.67 -3.11
N GLU A 281 -11.59 8.23 -4.36
CA GLU A 281 -12.19 9.06 -5.40
C GLU A 281 -13.71 8.96 -5.37
N GLY A 282 -14.37 10.09 -5.60
CA GLY A 282 -15.82 10.16 -5.70
C GLY A 282 -16.57 9.91 -4.39
N ALA A 283 -17.85 9.64 -4.51
CA ALA A 283 -18.70 9.28 -3.39
C ALA A 283 -18.24 7.94 -2.77
N ALA A 284 -18.39 7.81 -1.46
CA ALA A 284 -18.10 6.55 -0.78
C ALA A 284 -18.85 5.40 -1.47
N LEU A 285 -18.13 4.32 -1.75
CA LEU A 285 -18.77 3.12 -2.24
C LEU A 285 -19.74 2.61 -1.16
N ASN A 286 -21.01 2.53 -1.50
CA ASN A 286 -22.04 2.06 -0.56
C ASN A 286 -22.06 0.53 -0.43
N HIS A 287 -21.05 -0.16 -0.99
CA HIS A 287 -20.97 -1.61 -0.96
C HIS A 287 -19.96 -2.06 0.09
N PHE A 288 -20.46 -2.49 1.22
CA PHE A 288 -19.65 -3.00 2.34
C PHE A 288 -19.42 -4.51 2.28
N ARG A 289 -20.07 -5.19 1.35
CA ARG A 289 -19.93 -6.62 1.08
C ARG A 289 -20.12 -6.93 -0.40
N MET A 290 -19.74 -8.09 -0.82
CA MET A 290 -20.11 -8.57 -2.14
C MET A 290 -21.62 -8.82 -2.21
N PRO A 291 -22.29 -8.44 -3.32
CA PRO A 291 -23.70 -8.74 -3.50
C PRO A 291 -23.93 -10.25 -3.53
N TYR A 292 -25.12 -10.68 -3.17
CA TYR A 292 -25.50 -12.08 -3.34
C TYR A 292 -25.47 -12.44 -4.83
N PRO A 293 -25.08 -13.69 -5.18
CA PRO A 293 -25.14 -14.15 -6.55
C PRO A 293 -26.56 -13.97 -7.12
N PRO A 294 -26.71 -13.63 -8.41
CA PRO A 294 -28.04 -13.50 -9.03
C PRO A 294 -28.92 -14.74 -8.89
N SER A 295 -28.30 -15.92 -8.79
CA SER A 295 -29.00 -17.19 -8.54
C SER A 295 -29.76 -17.22 -7.21
N GLU A 296 -29.26 -16.53 -6.17
CA GLU A 296 -29.97 -16.44 -4.87
C GLU A 296 -31.27 -15.65 -5.03
N ALA A 297 -31.25 -14.55 -5.77
CA ALA A 297 -32.45 -13.79 -6.06
C ALA A 297 -33.46 -14.60 -6.87
N GLN A 298 -33.01 -15.47 -7.78
CA GLN A 298 -33.86 -16.27 -8.66
C GLN A 298 -34.42 -17.52 -7.98
N TYR A 299 -33.60 -18.24 -7.20
CA TYR A 299 -33.98 -19.57 -6.69
C TYR A 299 -34.18 -19.64 -5.17
N ASN A 300 -33.75 -18.62 -4.42
CA ASN A 300 -33.76 -18.60 -2.98
C ASN A 300 -34.13 -17.23 -2.39
N SER A 301 -34.98 -16.50 -3.10
CA SER A 301 -35.30 -15.08 -2.80
C SER A 301 -35.80 -14.84 -1.37
N ALA A 302 -36.59 -15.76 -0.82
CA ALA A 302 -37.13 -15.62 0.53
C ALA A 302 -36.01 -15.60 1.59
N ASN A 303 -35.11 -16.57 1.56
CA ASN A 303 -33.98 -16.65 2.51
C ASN A 303 -32.98 -15.52 2.26
N MET A 304 -32.74 -15.15 1.00
CA MET A 304 -31.89 -14.00 0.66
C MET A 304 -32.43 -12.71 1.28
N ASN A 305 -33.75 -12.43 1.11
CA ASN A 305 -34.38 -11.24 1.65
C ASN A 305 -34.35 -11.22 3.20
N GLU A 306 -34.56 -12.38 3.83
CA GLU A 306 -34.43 -12.51 5.29
C GLU A 306 -32.99 -12.22 5.75
N ALA A 307 -32.00 -12.74 5.04
CA ALA A 307 -30.59 -12.49 5.34
C ALA A 307 -30.22 -11.00 5.17
N ILE A 308 -30.70 -10.36 4.11
CA ILE A 308 -30.55 -8.92 3.87
C ILE A 308 -31.17 -8.11 5.00
N ALA A 309 -32.39 -8.46 5.42
CA ALA A 309 -33.07 -7.76 6.52
C ALA A 309 -32.32 -7.89 7.85
N ARG A 310 -31.77 -9.08 8.16
CA ARG A 310 -30.95 -9.30 9.37
C ARG A 310 -29.63 -8.49 9.36
N GLN A 311 -29.13 -8.15 8.19
CA GLN A 311 -27.88 -7.38 8.01
C GLN A 311 -28.13 -5.87 7.96
N GLY A 312 -29.34 -5.39 8.05
CA GLY A 312 -29.68 -3.97 8.01
C GLY A 312 -29.85 -3.40 6.60
N GLY A 313 -30.02 -4.25 5.60
CA GLY A 313 -30.20 -3.89 4.20
C GLY A 313 -29.13 -4.48 3.26
N ASP A 314 -29.39 -4.35 1.97
CA ASP A 314 -28.43 -4.71 0.93
C ASP A 314 -27.66 -3.45 0.50
N SER A 315 -26.55 -3.20 1.17
CA SER A 315 -25.69 -2.03 0.90
C SER A 315 -24.36 -2.46 0.31
#